data_cc8f06d5792c19be968d981e6af29627
#
_entry.id   cc8f06d5792c19be968d981e6af29627
#
_cell.length_a   1.000
_cell.length_b   1.000
_cell.length_c   1.000
_cell.angle_alpha   90.00
_cell.angle_beta   90.00
_cell.angle_gamma   90.00
#
_symmetry.space_group_name_H-M   'P 1'
#
loop_
_entity.id
_entity.type
_entity.pdbx_description
1 polymer ?
#
loop_
_entity_poly.entity_id
_entity_poly.type
_entity_poly.pdbx_seq_one_letter_code
_entity_poly.pdbx_strand_id
1 'polypeptide(L)'
;SHNPGNMIPVSTGDLVGGSPYESAVEKDQPTLDMAKAWGLTISAIGNHEFDRGVADFNNRIADPSNGIDWLCANASAANKSPDGLLSHVRDSTIRTVNGKRIGFVGALTDALGSVATPQITRDADLDERAVDAINRVARELKRSGKVDAVVALLHADASAAADIGRDVDVVYTGHSHAIKHGTTAGGAPIYEAGSF
;
A
#
# COMPACT_ATOMS: atom_id res chain seq x y z
N SER A 1 19.30 -18.61 6.53
CA SER A 1 19.25 -19.17 5.17
C SER A 1 18.07 -18.56 4.44
N HIS A 2 18.32 -17.84 3.35
CA HIS A 2 17.26 -17.32 2.50
C HIS A 2 16.60 -18.50 1.77
N ASN A 3 15.36 -18.77 2.12
CA ASN A 3 14.49 -19.65 1.34
C ASN A 3 13.51 -18.76 0.56
N PRO A 4 13.63 -18.61 -0.77
CA PRO A 4 12.77 -17.75 -1.57
C PRO A 4 11.26 -18.06 -1.40
N GLY A 5 10.91 -19.33 -1.12
CA GLY A 5 9.52 -19.74 -0.86
C GLY A 5 8.93 -19.20 0.46
N ASN A 6 9.75 -18.55 1.30
CA ASN A 6 9.34 -18.02 2.60
C ASN A 6 9.36 -16.49 2.64
N MET A 7 9.44 -15.83 1.49
CA MET A 7 9.45 -14.38 1.38
C MET A 7 8.25 -13.89 0.57
N ILE A 8 7.68 -12.78 1.00
CA ILE A 8 6.66 -12.04 0.26
C ILE A 8 7.23 -10.65 0.01
N PRO A 9 7.68 -10.33 -1.21
CA PRO A 9 8.03 -8.96 -1.57
C PRO A 9 6.79 -8.08 -1.50
N VAL A 10 6.91 -6.92 -0.85
CA VAL A 10 5.84 -5.92 -0.72
C VAL A 10 6.38 -4.52 -1.00
N SER A 11 5.52 -3.61 -1.42
CA SER A 11 5.83 -2.20 -1.54
C SER A 11 4.89 -1.35 -0.67
N THR A 12 5.39 -0.25 -0.18
CA THR A 12 4.61 0.76 0.57
C THR A 12 4.10 1.89 -0.32
N GLY A 13 4.11 1.72 -1.65
CA GLY A 13 3.68 2.74 -2.61
C GLY A 13 4.85 3.51 -3.21
N ASP A 14 4.53 4.44 -4.14
CA ASP A 14 5.47 5.17 -4.98
C ASP A 14 6.37 4.22 -5.81
N LEU A 15 5.76 3.13 -6.29
CA LEU A 15 6.42 2.19 -7.18
C LEU A 15 6.60 2.78 -8.59
N VAL A 16 5.70 3.67 -8.99
CA VAL A 16 5.69 4.39 -10.27
C VAL A 16 5.46 5.88 -10.01
N GLY A 17 5.75 6.71 -11.02
CA GLY A 17 5.68 8.18 -10.90
C GLY A 17 6.90 8.77 -10.18
N GLY A 18 7.12 10.07 -10.33
CA GLY A 18 8.35 10.70 -9.81
C GLY A 18 9.65 10.09 -10.32
N SER A 19 9.58 9.33 -11.40
CA SER A 19 10.59 8.39 -11.87
C SER A 19 11.70 9.08 -12.66
N PRO A 20 12.90 8.46 -12.77
CA PRO A 20 13.92 8.84 -13.73
C PRO A 20 13.38 8.89 -15.17
N TYR A 21 13.99 9.75 -15.99
CA TYR A 21 13.53 9.99 -17.36
C TYR A 21 13.34 8.72 -18.18
N GLU A 22 14.27 7.77 -18.04
CA GLU A 22 14.27 6.50 -18.77
C GLU A 22 13.03 5.64 -18.48
N SER A 23 12.53 5.68 -17.25
CA SER A 23 11.29 4.99 -16.86
C SER A 23 10.06 5.82 -17.23
N ALA A 24 10.12 7.14 -16.98
CA ALA A 24 8.99 8.04 -17.18
C ALA A 24 8.54 8.12 -18.66
N VAL A 25 9.48 8.06 -19.64
CA VAL A 25 9.15 8.08 -21.09
C VAL A 25 8.35 6.86 -21.52
N GLU A 26 8.58 5.71 -20.87
CA GLU A 26 7.86 4.46 -21.08
C GLU A 26 6.67 4.32 -20.11
N LYS A 27 6.26 5.43 -19.50
CA LYS A 27 5.13 5.47 -18.53
C LYS A 27 5.30 4.48 -17.37
N ASP A 28 6.54 4.29 -16.95
CA ASP A 28 6.96 3.39 -15.86
C ASP A 28 6.67 1.90 -16.10
N GLN A 29 6.43 1.50 -17.35
CA GLN A 29 6.28 0.09 -17.69
C GLN A 29 7.51 -0.76 -17.33
N PRO A 30 8.77 -0.29 -17.54
CA PRO A 30 9.96 -1.03 -17.11
C PRO A 30 9.97 -1.30 -15.60
N THR A 31 9.50 -0.38 -14.78
CA THR A 31 9.41 -0.58 -13.32
C THR A 31 8.40 -1.67 -12.96
N LEU A 32 7.23 -1.68 -13.60
CA LEU A 32 6.22 -2.72 -13.40
C LEU A 32 6.75 -4.10 -13.83
N ASP A 33 7.43 -4.18 -14.96
CA ASP A 33 8.01 -5.42 -15.45
C ASP A 33 9.10 -5.94 -14.49
N MET A 34 9.93 -5.04 -13.95
CA MET A 34 10.92 -5.39 -12.94
C MET A 34 10.29 -5.85 -11.63
N ALA A 35 9.28 -5.13 -11.14
CA ALA A 35 8.53 -5.50 -9.94
C ALA A 35 7.95 -6.92 -10.08
N LYS A 36 7.36 -7.23 -11.23
CA LYS A 36 6.84 -8.55 -11.56
C LYS A 36 7.96 -9.60 -11.59
N ALA A 37 9.10 -9.29 -12.20
CA ALA A 37 10.26 -10.21 -12.26
C ALA A 37 10.82 -10.51 -10.85
N TRP A 38 10.74 -9.56 -9.91
CA TRP A 38 11.13 -9.76 -8.51
C TRP A 38 10.07 -10.50 -7.68
N GLY A 39 8.90 -10.78 -8.25
CA GLY A 39 7.81 -11.45 -7.56
C GLY A 39 7.04 -10.54 -6.62
N LEU A 40 7.06 -9.21 -6.83
CA LEU A 40 6.21 -8.27 -6.11
C LEU A 40 4.74 -8.55 -6.45
N THR A 41 3.93 -8.81 -5.45
CA THR A 41 2.50 -9.15 -5.64
C THR A 41 1.56 -8.33 -4.77
N ILE A 42 2.10 -7.46 -3.91
CA ILE A 42 1.32 -6.63 -2.99
C ILE A 42 1.97 -5.25 -2.89
N SER A 43 1.19 -4.19 -3.06
CA SER A 43 1.63 -2.82 -2.82
C SER A 43 0.52 -1.99 -2.16
N ALA A 44 0.89 -1.11 -1.22
CA ALA A 44 0.04 0.04 -0.93
C ALA A 44 0.09 1.03 -2.10
N ILE A 45 -0.86 1.96 -2.16
CA ILE A 45 -0.83 3.08 -3.09
C ILE A 45 -0.04 4.22 -2.45
N GLY A 46 0.89 4.84 -3.21
CA GLY A 46 1.50 6.12 -2.86
C GLY A 46 0.88 7.28 -3.65
N ASN A 47 1.34 8.49 -3.42
CA ASN A 47 0.83 9.65 -4.14
C ASN A 47 1.28 9.70 -5.60
N HIS A 48 2.47 9.18 -5.90
CA HIS A 48 3.02 9.17 -7.25
C HIS A 48 2.37 8.15 -8.18
N GLU A 49 1.68 7.12 -7.66
CA GLU A 49 0.84 6.27 -8.48
C GLU A 49 -0.21 7.06 -9.24
N PHE A 50 -0.59 8.23 -8.74
CA PHE A 50 -1.58 9.12 -9.36
C PHE A 50 -1.02 10.23 -10.23
N ASP A 51 0.28 10.28 -10.51
CA ASP A 51 0.90 11.36 -11.31
C ASP A 51 0.28 11.53 -12.69
N ARG A 52 -0.26 10.46 -13.26
CA ARG A 52 -0.99 10.47 -14.55
C ARG A 52 -2.52 10.45 -14.39
N GLY A 53 -3.01 10.65 -13.17
CA GLY A 53 -4.43 10.62 -12.81
C GLY A 53 -4.88 9.25 -12.27
N VAL A 54 -5.92 9.29 -11.44
CA VAL A 54 -6.48 8.09 -10.77
C VAL A 54 -6.99 7.07 -11.80
N ALA A 55 -7.58 7.52 -12.90
CA ALA A 55 -8.06 6.64 -13.96
C ALA A 55 -6.91 5.90 -14.68
N ASP A 56 -5.77 6.55 -14.94
CA ASP A 56 -4.59 5.88 -15.52
C ASP A 56 -4.05 4.83 -14.56
N PHE A 57 -3.94 5.17 -13.28
CA PHE A 57 -3.55 4.21 -12.26
C PHE A 57 -4.46 2.98 -12.28
N ASN A 58 -5.78 3.15 -12.16
CA ASN A 58 -6.71 2.04 -12.07
C ASN A 58 -6.70 1.15 -13.34
N ASN A 59 -6.67 1.77 -14.52
CA ASN A 59 -6.84 1.04 -15.78
C ASN A 59 -5.54 0.45 -16.35
N ARG A 60 -4.38 0.93 -15.88
CA ARG A 60 -3.08 0.51 -16.43
C ARG A 60 -2.16 -0.07 -15.34
N ILE A 61 -1.93 0.68 -14.26
CA ILE A 61 -1.01 0.26 -13.19
C ILE A 61 -1.65 -0.83 -12.33
N ALA A 62 -2.89 -0.61 -11.91
CA ALA A 62 -3.64 -1.56 -11.08
C ALA A 62 -4.40 -2.62 -11.88
N ASP A 63 -4.19 -2.68 -13.22
CA ASP A 63 -4.77 -3.75 -14.01
C ASP A 63 -4.37 -5.11 -13.45
N PRO A 64 -5.33 -6.02 -13.22
CA PRO A 64 -5.07 -7.33 -12.62
C PRO A 64 -4.05 -8.20 -13.37
N SER A 65 -3.82 -7.96 -14.66
CA SER A 65 -2.81 -8.67 -15.46
C SER A 65 -1.38 -8.37 -15.01
N ASN A 66 -1.15 -7.26 -14.29
CA ASN A 66 0.14 -6.94 -13.69
C ASN A 66 0.47 -7.82 -12.48
N GLY A 67 -0.52 -8.51 -11.90
CA GLY A 67 -0.34 -9.47 -10.83
C GLY A 67 -0.04 -8.85 -9.46
N ILE A 68 -0.27 -7.56 -9.27
CA ILE A 68 -0.08 -6.83 -8.02
C ILE A 68 -1.46 -6.54 -7.40
N ASP A 69 -1.67 -6.97 -6.15
CA ASP A 69 -2.79 -6.50 -5.33
C ASP A 69 -2.46 -5.12 -4.79
N TRP A 70 -3.18 -4.10 -5.25
CA TRP A 70 -3.07 -2.73 -4.77
C TRP A 70 -4.02 -2.48 -3.61
N LEU A 71 -3.48 -1.93 -2.51
CA LEU A 71 -4.20 -1.79 -1.25
C LEU A 71 -4.34 -0.33 -0.84
N CYS A 72 -5.59 0.10 -0.52
CA CYS A 72 -5.90 1.40 0.03
C CYS A 72 -7.19 1.33 0.87
N ALA A 73 -7.07 1.05 2.16
CA ALA A 73 -8.20 0.87 3.06
C ALA A 73 -8.97 2.18 3.34
N ASN A 74 -8.30 3.33 3.24
CA ASN A 74 -8.89 4.65 3.47
C ASN A 74 -9.49 5.32 2.23
N ALA A 75 -9.44 4.68 1.05
CA ALA A 75 -10.27 5.12 -0.08
C ALA A 75 -11.72 4.66 0.11
N SER A 76 -12.68 5.48 -0.33
CA SER A 76 -14.10 5.22 -0.13
C SER A 76 -14.56 3.88 -0.74
N ALA A 77 -15.55 3.27 -0.13
CA ALA A 77 -16.14 2.03 -0.65
C ALA A 77 -16.81 2.26 -2.02
N ALA A 78 -17.37 3.44 -2.25
CA ALA A 78 -17.95 3.82 -3.55
C ALA A 78 -16.89 3.86 -4.64
N ASN A 79 -15.72 4.41 -4.35
CA ASN A 79 -14.63 4.52 -5.32
C ASN A 79 -13.99 3.16 -5.66
N LYS A 80 -14.07 2.19 -4.74
CA LYS A 80 -13.61 0.80 -4.94
C LYS A 80 -14.70 -0.12 -5.53
N SER A 81 -15.91 0.38 -5.78
CA SER A 81 -16.97 -0.37 -6.44
C SER A 81 -16.60 -0.69 -7.91
N PRO A 82 -17.29 -1.63 -8.58
CA PRO A 82 -16.99 -1.97 -9.98
C PRO A 82 -17.02 -0.79 -10.95
N ASP A 83 -17.82 0.24 -10.65
CA ASP A 83 -17.94 1.47 -11.45
C ASP A 83 -17.08 2.62 -10.92
N GLY A 84 -16.33 2.41 -9.85
CA GLY A 84 -15.49 3.40 -9.21
C GLY A 84 -14.13 3.58 -9.88
N LEU A 85 -13.49 4.72 -9.63
CA LEU A 85 -12.16 5.03 -10.18
C LEU A 85 -11.01 4.18 -9.59
N LEU A 86 -11.26 3.44 -8.51
CA LEU A 86 -10.32 2.53 -7.87
C LEU A 86 -10.87 1.10 -7.81
N SER A 87 -11.61 0.67 -8.84
CA SER A 87 -12.29 -0.63 -8.88
C SER A 87 -11.36 -1.85 -8.78
N HIS A 88 -10.07 -1.70 -9.06
CA HIS A 88 -9.05 -2.74 -8.91
C HIS A 88 -8.31 -2.69 -7.57
N VAL A 89 -8.70 -1.76 -6.67
CA VAL A 89 -8.07 -1.57 -5.36
C VAL A 89 -8.87 -2.29 -4.26
N ARG A 90 -8.17 -2.77 -3.25
CA ARG A 90 -8.76 -3.47 -2.09
C ARG A 90 -8.30 -2.84 -0.78
N ASP A 91 -9.04 -3.09 0.31
CA ASP A 91 -8.61 -2.71 1.66
C ASP A 91 -7.42 -3.57 2.12
N SER A 92 -7.48 -4.87 1.81
CA SER A 92 -6.52 -5.88 2.28
C SER A 92 -6.47 -7.10 1.38
N THR A 93 -5.42 -7.89 1.54
CA THR A 93 -5.26 -9.21 0.91
C THR A 93 -4.64 -10.20 1.91
N ILE A 94 -4.78 -11.50 1.67
CA ILE A 94 -4.20 -12.54 2.52
C ILE A 94 -3.25 -13.39 1.67
N ARG A 95 -2.07 -13.69 2.22
CA ARG A 95 -1.10 -14.64 1.66
C ARG A 95 -0.76 -15.71 2.68
N THR A 96 -0.49 -16.91 2.19
CA THR A 96 -0.05 -18.02 3.04
C THR A 96 1.41 -18.32 2.76
N VAL A 97 2.22 -18.31 3.83
CA VAL A 97 3.64 -18.66 3.81
C VAL A 97 3.91 -19.63 4.95
N ASN A 98 4.52 -20.77 4.65
CA ASN A 98 4.80 -21.82 5.64
C ASN A 98 3.59 -22.23 6.50
N GLY A 99 2.41 -22.29 5.88
CA GLY A 99 1.17 -22.61 6.57
C GLY A 99 0.63 -21.49 7.47
N LYS A 100 1.28 -20.32 7.53
CA LYS A 100 0.81 -19.13 8.24
C LYS A 100 0.09 -18.20 7.27
N ARG A 101 -1.08 -17.72 7.67
CA ARG A 101 -1.90 -16.78 6.90
C ARG A 101 -1.59 -15.37 7.37
N ILE A 102 -1.05 -14.57 6.48
CA ILE A 102 -0.66 -13.18 6.76
C ILE A 102 -1.63 -12.25 6.02
N GLY A 103 -2.33 -11.41 6.77
CA GLY A 103 -3.16 -10.33 6.23
C GLY A 103 -2.31 -9.10 5.98
N PHE A 104 -2.46 -8.50 4.81
CA PHE A 104 -1.84 -7.22 4.47
C PHE A 104 -2.94 -6.17 4.33
N VAL A 105 -2.77 -5.02 4.97
CA VAL A 105 -3.65 -3.86 4.84
C VAL A 105 -2.83 -2.68 4.35
N GLY A 106 -3.31 -1.96 3.33
CA GLY A 106 -2.65 -0.76 2.80
C GLY A 106 -3.43 0.51 3.12
N ALA A 107 -2.73 1.65 3.24
CA ALA A 107 -3.36 2.96 3.32
C ALA A 107 -2.45 4.05 2.75
N LEU A 108 -3.06 5.11 2.23
CA LEU A 108 -2.42 6.27 1.67
C LEU A 108 -2.44 7.42 2.68
N THR A 109 -1.43 8.28 2.64
CA THR A 109 -1.28 9.43 3.54
C THR A 109 -2.51 10.35 3.57
N ASP A 110 -2.88 10.80 4.77
CA ASP A 110 -3.93 11.81 4.97
C ASP A 110 -3.55 13.18 4.36
N ALA A 111 -2.26 13.38 4.08
CA ALA A 111 -1.73 14.60 3.49
C ALA A 111 -1.80 14.63 1.94
N LEU A 112 -2.55 13.73 1.29
CA LEU A 112 -2.64 13.67 -0.17
C LEU A 112 -2.95 15.04 -0.80
N GLY A 113 -3.82 15.83 -0.19
CA GLY A 113 -4.18 17.16 -0.67
C GLY A 113 -3.04 18.19 -0.67
N SER A 114 -1.92 17.92 0.04
CA SER A 114 -0.73 18.78 0.05
C SER A 114 0.34 18.34 -0.96
N VAL A 115 0.26 17.12 -1.48
CA VAL A 115 1.26 16.52 -2.38
C VAL A 115 0.71 16.15 -3.75
N ALA A 116 -0.60 16.30 -3.96
CA ALA A 116 -1.29 16.02 -5.22
C ALA A 116 -2.18 17.20 -5.64
N THR A 117 -2.63 17.19 -6.91
CA THR A 117 -3.54 18.21 -7.42
C THR A 117 -4.94 18.08 -6.78
N PRO A 118 -5.75 19.16 -6.72
CA PRO A 118 -7.13 19.06 -6.23
C PRO A 118 -7.99 18.06 -7.00
N GLN A 119 -7.72 17.83 -8.29
CA GLN A 119 -8.43 16.82 -9.08
C GLN A 119 -8.09 15.40 -8.56
N ILE A 120 -6.80 15.09 -8.40
CA ILE A 120 -6.36 13.79 -7.88
C ILE A 120 -6.94 13.54 -6.48
N THR A 121 -6.92 14.55 -5.61
CA THR A 121 -7.48 14.43 -4.25
C THR A 121 -8.97 14.10 -4.26
N ARG A 122 -9.75 14.72 -5.17
CA ARG A 122 -11.18 14.39 -5.33
C ARG A 122 -11.38 13.00 -5.92
N ASP A 123 -10.60 12.65 -6.94
CA ASP A 123 -10.76 11.38 -7.67
C ASP A 123 -10.30 10.17 -6.81
N ALA A 124 -9.31 10.34 -5.94
CA ALA A 124 -8.87 9.31 -5.00
C ALA A 124 -9.90 9.06 -3.89
N ASP A 125 -10.65 10.10 -3.51
CA ASP A 125 -11.79 10.03 -2.56
C ASP A 125 -11.45 9.28 -1.27
N LEU A 126 -10.48 9.83 -0.50
CA LEU A 126 -10.11 9.29 0.81
C LEU A 126 -11.15 9.79 1.85
N ASP A 127 -11.93 8.89 2.42
CA ASP A 127 -13.05 9.19 3.32
C ASP A 127 -12.78 8.86 4.79
N GLU A 128 -11.62 8.24 5.08
CA GLU A 128 -11.20 7.85 6.43
C GLU A 128 -9.72 8.20 6.63
N ARG A 129 -9.29 8.46 7.88
CA ARG A 129 -7.87 8.61 8.19
C ARG A 129 -7.14 7.28 8.00
N ALA A 130 -5.92 7.33 7.46
CA ALA A 130 -5.11 6.15 7.15
C ALA A 130 -4.97 5.18 8.34
N VAL A 131 -4.65 5.72 9.52
CA VAL A 131 -4.48 4.92 10.74
C VAL A 131 -5.80 4.30 11.21
N ASP A 132 -6.92 5.03 11.11
CA ASP A 132 -8.23 4.53 11.51
C ASP A 132 -8.66 3.38 10.59
N ALA A 133 -8.47 3.53 9.28
CA ALA A 133 -8.73 2.48 8.29
C ALA A 133 -7.88 1.23 8.54
N ILE A 134 -6.57 1.40 8.78
CA ILE A 134 -5.68 0.28 9.13
C ILE A 134 -6.19 -0.43 10.38
N ASN A 135 -6.50 0.30 11.45
CA ASN A 135 -6.98 -0.26 12.71
C ASN A 135 -8.32 -0.99 12.54
N ARG A 136 -9.23 -0.46 11.74
CA ARG A 136 -10.52 -1.09 11.41
C ARG A 136 -10.31 -2.42 10.69
N VAL A 137 -9.57 -2.40 9.59
CA VAL A 137 -9.36 -3.60 8.75
C VAL A 137 -8.53 -4.66 9.49
N ALA A 138 -7.49 -4.27 10.22
CA ALA A 138 -6.67 -5.20 11.02
C ALA A 138 -7.53 -5.93 12.06
N ARG A 139 -8.41 -5.21 12.77
CA ARG A 139 -9.34 -5.78 13.73
C ARG A 139 -10.33 -6.76 13.07
N GLU A 140 -10.84 -6.44 11.90
CA GLU A 140 -11.73 -7.33 11.14
C GLU A 140 -11.01 -8.61 10.73
N LEU A 141 -9.78 -8.50 10.21
CA LEU A 141 -8.95 -9.64 9.84
C LEU A 141 -8.68 -10.56 11.05
N LYS A 142 -8.25 -10.00 12.19
CA LYS A 142 -8.00 -10.77 13.42
C LYS A 142 -9.28 -11.44 13.93
N ARG A 143 -10.40 -10.72 14.01
CA ARG A 143 -11.69 -11.26 14.47
C ARG A 143 -12.27 -12.34 13.58
N SER A 144 -11.99 -12.29 12.28
CA SER A 144 -12.47 -13.30 11.33
C SER A 144 -11.83 -14.68 11.54
N GLY A 145 -10.72 -14.77 12.29
CA GLY A 145 -9.92 -15.97 12.45
C GLY A 145 -9.24 -16.44 11.16
N LYS A 146 -9.22 -15.60 10.12
CA LYS A 146 -8.66 -15.95 8.80
C LYS A 146 -7.16 -15.71 8.70
N VAL A 147 -6.56 -14.97 9.65
CA VAL A 147 -5.14 -14.59 9.63
C VAL A 147 -4.45 -14.95 10.94
N ASP A 148 -3.18 -15.29 10.84
CA ASP A 148 -2.30 -15.55 11.98
C ASP A 148 -1.51 -14.28 12.37
N ALA A 149 -1.25 -13.39 11.38
CA ALA A 149 -0.61 -12.10 11.58
C ALA A 149 -1.18 -11.05 10.61
N VAL A 150 -1.03 -9.75 10.96
CA VAL A 150 -1.40 -8.61 10.12
C VAL A 150 -0.19 -7.71 9.93
N VAL A 151 0.09 -7.36 8.69
CA VAL A 151 1.12 -6.41 8.26
C VAL A 151 0.43 -5.18 7.68
N ALA A 152 0.77 -4.00 8.16
CA ALA A 152 0.31 -2.73 7.59
C ALA A 152 1.36 -2.18 6.62
N LEU A 153 0.92 -1.75 5.45
CA LEU A 153 1.68 -1.04 4.43
C LEU A 153 1.13 0.39 4.37
N LEU A 154 1.80 1.33 5.03
CA LEU A 154 1.34 2.71 5.14
C LEU A 154 2.22 3.63 4.30
N HIS A 155 1.66 4.23 3.24
CA HIS A 155 2.35 5.26 2.48
C HIS A 155 2.28 6.60 3.20
N ALA A 156 3.09 6.76 4.23
CA ALA A 156 3.29 7.98 5.01
C ALA A 156 4.60 7.89 5.80
N ASP A 157 5.05 9.02 6.36
CA ASP A 157 6.18 9.07 7.30
C ASP A 157 5.96 8.10 8.48
N ALA A 158 7.02 7.50 8.99
CA ALA A 158 6.96 6.54 10.11
C ALA A 158 6.24 7.10 11.36
N SER A 159 6.31 8.42 11.59
CA SER A 159 5.61 9.05 12.71
C SER A 159 4.09 8.97 12.61
N ALA A 160 3.54 8.90 11.40
CA ALA A 160 2.11 8.74 11.17
C ALA A 160 1.57 7.39 11.67
N ALA A 161 2.44 6.37 11.79
CA ALA A 161 2.06 5.05 12.27
C ALA A 161 1.95 4.93 13.80
N ALA A 162 2.26 6.00 14.55
CA ALA A 162 2.36 5.95 16.02
C ALA A 162 1.08 5.42 16.70
N ASP A 163 -0.11 5.79 16.20
CA ASP A 163 -1.41 5.43 16.80
C ASP A 163 -1.98 4.10 16.26
N ILE A 164 -1.21 3.32 15.49
CA ILE A 164 -1.64 1.99 15.05
C ILE A 164 -1.74 1.06 16.27
N GLY A 165 -2.88 0.37 16.36
CA GLY A 165 -3.26 -0.45 17.50
C GLY A 165 -2.68 -1.86 17.47
N ARG A 166 -3.01 -2.64 18.50
CA ARG A 166 -2.46 -3.98 18.79
C ARG A 166 -2.86 -5.10 17.82
N ASP A 167 -3.82 -4.86 16.92
CA ASP A 167 -4.26 -5.85 15.94
C ASP A 167 -3.33 -5.93 14.72
N VAL A 168 -2.34 -5.03 14.63
CA VAL A 168 -1.25 -5.04 13.65
C VAL A 168 0.01 -5.60 14.30
N ASP A 169 0.71 -6.48 13.62
CA ASP A 169 1.92 -7.14 14.13
C ASP A 169 3.21 -6.49 13.62
N VAL A 170 3.18 -5.88 12.42
CA VAL A 170 4.31 -5.16 11.81
C VAL A 170 3.78 -4.02 10.94
N VAL A 171 4.49 -2.89 10.90
CA VAL A 171 4.20 -1.77 10.02
C VAL A 171 5.41 -1.47 9.14
N TYR A 172 5.18 -1.41 7.84
CA TYR A 172 6.10 -0.82 6.88
C TYR A 172 5.56 0.52 6.43
N THR A 173 6.42 1.55 6.43
CA THR A 173 6.10 2.90 5.99
C THR A 173 6.98 3.33 4.83
N GLY A 174 6.64 4.43 4.16
CA GLY A 174 7.38 5.01 3.04
C GLY A 174 7.14 6.51 2.93
N HIS A 175 7.22 7.09 1.72
CA HIS A 175 6.93 8.49 1.42
C HIS A 175 8.04 9.49 1.84
N SER A 176 8.62 9.38 3.04
CA SER A 176 9.59 10.36 3.53
C SER A 176 11.01 10.12 3.04
N HIS A 177 11.27 9.00 2.34
CA HIS A 177 12.59 8.60 1.84
C HIS A 177 13.66 8.45 2.93
N ALA A 178 13.25 8.31 4.18
CA ALA A 178 14.16 8.20 5.32
C ALA A 178 14.32 6.74 5.76
N ILE A 179 15.44 6.42 6.39
CA ILE A 179 15.59 5.16 7.12
C ILE A 179 15.13 5.42 8.55
N LYS A 180 14.02 4.83 8.95
CA LYS A 180 13.43 5.02 10.28
C LYS A 180 13.00 3.71 10.90
N HIS A 181 13.06 3.68 12.22
CA HIS A 181 12.54 2.60 13.05
C HIS A 181 11.71 3.19 14.18
N GLY A 182 10.71 2.46 14.62
CA GLY A 182 9.85 2.88 15.72
C GLY A 182 9.00 1.75 16.27
N THR A 183 8.08 2.11 17.12
CA THR A 183 7.09 1.18 17.68
C THR A 183 5.75 1.91 17.78
N THR A 184 4.67 1.25 17.38
CA THR A 184 3.32 1.80 17.47
C THR A 184 2.80 1.78 18.91
N ALA A 185 1.71 2.51 19.19
CA ALA A 185 1.01 2.42 20.47
C ALA A 185 0.52 0.98 20.78
N GLY A 186 0.25 0.19 19.74
CA GLY A 186 -0.11 -1.23 19.87
C GLY A 186 1.06 -2.17 20.12
N GLY A 187 2.31 -1.69 20.08
CA GLY A 187 3.52 -2.46 20.28
C GLY A 187 4.14 -3.08 19.01
N ALA A 188 3.57 -2.83 17.85
CA ALA A 188 4.12 -3.32 16.58
C ALA A 188 5.37 -2.53 16.16
N PRO A 189 6.44 -3.19 15.67
CA PRO A 189 7.59 -2.48 15.12
C PRO A 189 7.22 -1.76 13.83
N ILE A 190 7.83 -0.59 13.63
CA ILE A 190 7.71 0.24 12.43
C ILE A 190 9.06 0.23 11.71
N TYR A 191 9.03 0.07 10.39
CA TYR A 191 10.21 0.15 9.53
C TYR A 191 9.93 1.03 8.32
N GLU A 192 10.86 1.94 8.03
CA GLU A 192 10.94 2.70 6.78
C GLU A 192 12.32 2.48 6.18
N ALA A 193 12.37 2.03 4.92
CA ALA A 193 13.60 1.49 4.32
C ALA A 193 14.48 2.56 3.65
N GLY A 194 14.02 3.80 3.56
CA GLY A 194 14.68 4.84 2.76
C GLY A 194 14.26 4.80 1.29
N SER A 195 15.10 5.39 0.43
CA SER A 195 14.92 5.41 -1.03
C SER A 195 16.23 5.09 -1.75
N PHE A 196 16.12 4.58 -3.00
CA PHE A 196 17.20 4.24 -3.94
C PHE A 196 18.14 3.11 -3.49
#